data_05d71327fad2a5ebd649ce4ce2fa24fe
#
_entry.id   05d71327fad2a5ebd649ce4ce2fa24fe
#
_cell.length_a   1.000
_cell.length_b   1.000
_cell.length_c   1.000
_cell.angle_alpha   90.00
_cell.angle_beta   90.00
_cell.angle_gamma   90.00
#
_symmetry.space_group_name_H-M   'P 1'
#
loop_
_entity.id
_entity.type
_entity.pdbx_description
1 polymer ?
#
loop_
_entity_poly.entity_id
_entity_poly.type
_entity_poly.pdbx_seq_one_letter_code
_entity_poly.pdbx_strand_id
1 'polypeptide(L)'
;MRHRNHQHHLGRNRSHRRCLIANAMKALISHRRIETTLSKAKVLRQHADRCITWAKKETLAGRRRLIADLMVTFNSLTPKEARAARQLGDTSAYNDDRLLFQRLDRLVKDFKDRQGGYTRIVRIKKRRGDGAETCILEYLPVEEPEEEPAS
;
A
#
# COMPACT_ATOMS: atom_id res chain seq x y z
N MET A 1 -29.96 2.54 15.73
CA MET A 1 -29.59 3.59 14.77
C MET A 1 -28.17 3.35 14.27
N ARG A 2 -27.90 3.56 12.95
CA ARG A 2 -26.58 3.32 12.34
C ARG A 2 -25.92 4.63 11.86
N HIS A 3 -26.08 5.69 12.65
CA HIS A 3 -25.50 6.98 12.29
C HIS A 3 -23.97 6.95 12.32
N ARG A 4 -23.32 7.55 11.31
CA ARG A 4 -21.86 7.65 11.17
C ARG A 4 -21.10 6.30 11.11
N ASN A 5 -21.79 5.21 10.82
CA ASN A 5 -21.12 3.91 10.65
C ASN A 5 -20.58 3.79 9.22
N HIS A 6 -19.31 4.14 9.03
CA HIS A 6 -18.60 4.07 7.74
C HIS A 6 -17.90 2.73 7.51
N GLN A 7 -18.15 1.72 8.36
CA GLN A 7 -17.51 0.41 8.22
C GLN A 7 -18.20 -0.42 7.13
N HIS A 8 -17.52 -0.57 6.01
CA HIS A 8 -17.95 -1.49 4.96
C HIS A 8 -17.61 -2.93 5.35
N HIS A 9 -18.62 -3.78 5.50
CA HIS A 9 -18.42 -5.19 5.87
C HIS A 9 -17.88 -6.04 4.71
N LEU A 10 -18.11 -5.67 3.46
CA LEU A 10 -17.69 -6.39 2.25
C LEU A 10 -18.17 -7.84 2.20
N GLY A 11 -19.29 -8.17 2.88
CA GLY A 11 -19.81 -9.53 2.99
C GLY A 11 -18.91 -10.49 3.77
N ARG A 12 -18.03 -9.98 4.67
CA ARG A 12 -17.03 -10.78 5.39
C ARG A 12 -17.06 -10.51 6.89
N ASN A 13 -16.69 -11.53 7.69
CA ASN A 13 -16.43 -11.36 9.10
C ASN A 13 -15.21 -10.46 9.34
N ARG A 14 -15.01 -10.00 10.57
CA ARG A 14 -13.96 -9.05 10.94
C ARG A 14 -12.56 -9.56 10.61
N SER A 15 -12.27 -10.81 10.92
CA SER A 15 -10.96 -11.44 10.71
C SER A 15 -10.63 -11.52 9.21
N HIS A 16 -11.52 -12.12 8.42
CA HIS A 16 -11.34 -12.25 6.98
C HIS A 16 -11.24 -10.90 6.27
N ARG A 17 -12.03 -9.90 6.71
CA ARG A 17 -11.96 -8.53 6.15
C ARG A 17 -10.60 -7.90 6.41
N ARG A 18 -10.04 -8.07 7.63
CA ARG A 18 -8.70 -7.57 7.96
C ARG A 18 -7.62 -8.19 7.05
N CYS A 19 -7.64 -9.51 6.89
CA CYS A 19 -6.71 -10.21 6.00
C CYS A 19 -6.86 -9.75 4.54
N LEU A 20 -8.10 -9.59 4.05
CA LEU A 20 -8.36 -9.10 2.70
C LEU A 20 -7.74 -7.71 2.49
N ILE A 21 -7.95 -6.79 3.42
CA ILE A 21 -7.41 -5.44 3.34
C ILE A 21 -5.88 -5.48 3.37
N ALA A 22 -5.28 -6.23 4.30
CA ALA A 22 -3.83 -6.35 4.42
C ALA A 22 -3.20 -6.90 3.13
N ASN A 23 -3.75 -7.99 2.58
CA ASN A 23 -3.24 -8.60 1.33
C ASN A 23 -3.38 -7.66 0.13
N ALA A 24 -4.54 -6.99 -0.01
CA ALA A 24 -4.74 -6.04 -1.09
C ALA A 24 -3.81 -4.81 -0.96
N MET A 25 -3.53 -4.36 0.26
CA MET A 25 -2.56 -3.29 0.53
C MET A 25 -1.13 -3.72 0.20
N LYS A 26 -0.73 -4.94 0.56
CA LYS A 26 0.57 -5.51 0.19
C LYS A 26 0.73 -5.54 -1.34
N ALA A 27 -0.27 -6.03 -2.05
CA ALA A 27 -0.28 -6.04 -3.51
C ALA A 27 -0.20 -4.62 -4.11
N LEU A 28 -0.96 -3.66 -3.57
CA LEU A 28 -0.95 -2.27 -4.03
C LEU A 28 0.43 -1.61 -3.85
N ILE A 29 1.09 -1.81 -2.70
CA ILE A 29 2.44 -1.30 -2.44
C ILE A 29 3.46 -1.96 -3.39
N SER A 30 3.33 -3.27 -3.64
CA SER A 30 4.25 -4.03 -4.49
C SER A 30 4.16 -3.65 -5.96
N HIS A 31 2.94 -3.48 -6.49
CA HIS A 31 2.69 -3.28 -7.92
C HIS A 31 2.30 -1.85 -8.29
N ARG A 32 2.15 -0.95 -7.32
CA ARG A 32 1.66 0.44 -7.45
C ARG A 32 0.22 0.55 -7.97
N ARG A 33 -0.35 -0.49 -8.58
CA ARG A 33 -1.72 -0.54 -9.09
C ARG A 33 -2.30 -1.94 -8.95
N ILE A 34 -3.60 -2.04 -8.70
CA ILE A 34 -4.34 -3.30 -8.62
C ILE A 34 -5.72 -3.15 -9.29
N GLU A 35 -6.17 -4.21 -9.96
CA GLU A 35 -7.55 -4.30 -10.43
C GLU A 35 -8.43 -4.95 -9.36
N THR A 36 -9.56 -4.33 -9.05
CA THR A 36 -10.50 -4.85 -8.04
C THR A 36 -11.92 -4.32 -8.27
N THR A 37 -12.87 -4.72 -7.44
CA THR A 37 -14.24 -4.17 -7.51
C THR A 37 -14.31 -2.79 -6.87
N LEU A 38 -15.20 -1.93 -7.38
CA LEU A 38 -15.36 -0.55 -6.92
C LEU A 38 -15.62 -0.44 -5.41
N SER A 39 -16.42 -1.37 -4.84
CA SER A 39 -16.71 -1.39 -3.40
C SER A 39 -15.45 -1.67 -2.55
N LYS A 40 -14.58 -2.59 -2.99
CA LYS A 40 -13.30 -2.86 -2.34
C LYS A 40 -12.35 -1.69 -2.49
N ALA A 41 -12.23 -1.10 -3.69
CA ALA A 41 -11.36 0.03 -3.95
C ALA A 41 -11.68 1.24 -3.06
N LYS A 42 -12.96 1.56 -2.86
CA LYS A 42 -13.39 2.64 -1.95
C LYS A 42 -12.90 2.44 -0.52
N VAL A 43 -12.90 1.21 -0.03
CA VAL A 43 -12.36 0.88 1.31
C VAL A 43 -10.84 0.95 1.32
N LEU A 44 -10.20 0.32 0.34
CA LEU A 44 -8.74 0.25 0.24
C LEU A 44 -8.10 1.64 0.11
N ARG A 45 -8.73 2.57 -0.61
CA ARG A 45 -8.27 3.96 -0.74
C ARG A 45 -8.02 4.61 0.62
N GLN A 46 -8.97 4.46 1.56
CA GLN A 46 -8.82 5.04 2.90
C GLN A 46 -7.65 4.43 3.68
N HIS A 47 -7.40 3.11 3.50
CA HIS A 47 -6.27 2.43 4.11
C HIS A 47 -4.96 2.81 3.45
N ALA A 48 -4.93 2.97 2.12
CA ALA A 48 -3.76 3.36 1.36
C ALA A 48 -3.29 4.77 1.74
N ASP A 49 -4.20 5.74 1.76
CA ASP A 49 -3.88 7.11 2.15
C ASP A 49 -3.36 7.19 3.59
N ARG A 50 -3.97 6.42 4.50
CA ARG A 50 -3.54 6.32 5.90
C ARG A 50 -2.16 5.67 6.04
N CYS A 51 -1.89 4.64 5.23
CA CYS A 51 -0.60 3.95 5.21
C CYS A 51 0.54 4.90 4.86
N ILE A 52 0.41 5.67 3.78
CA ILE A 52 1.41 6.69 3.39
C ILE A 52 1.57 7.76 4.47
N THR A 53 0.46 8.24 5.04
CA THR A 53 0.51 9.25 6.11
C THR A 53 1.28 8.75 7.35
N TRP A 54 1.09 7.50 7.77
CA TRP A 54 1.84 6.92 8.88
C TRP A 54 3.31 6.68 8.53
N ALA A 55 3.60 6.27 7.30
CA ALA A 55 4.97 6.06 6.84
C ALA A 55 5.76 7.37 6.79
N LYS A 56 5.16 8.47 6.31
CA LYS A 56 5.76 9.82 6.27
C LYS A 56 6.16 10.39 7.63
N LYS A 57 5.49 9.96 8.71
CA LYS A 57 5.83 10.43 10.05
C LYS A 57 7.18 9.93 10.57
N GLU A 58 7.73 8.87 9.98
CA GLU A 58 9.02 8.24 10.33
C GLU A 58 9.17 7.89 11.84
N THR A 59 8.05 7.85 12.57
CA THR A 59 8.04 7.55 14.00
C THR A 59 7.98 6.04 14.26
N LEU A 60 8.55 5.60 15.39
CA LEU A 60 8.43 4.21 15.83
C LEU A 60 6.97 3.77 15.97
N ALA A 61 6.10 4.65 16.47
CA ALA A 61 4.67 4.40 16.61
C ALA A 61 4.01 4.19 15.23
N GLY A 62 4.32 5.02 14.24
CA GLY A 62 3.86 4.88 12.86
C GLY A 62 4.29 3.54 12.26
N ARG A 63 5.57 3.17 12.41
CA ARG A 63 6.09 1.89 11.92
C ARG A 63 5.40 0.68 12.57
N ARG A 64 5.21 0.70 13.89
CA ARG A 64 4.46 -0.36 14.60
C ARG A 64 3.02 -0.48 14.10
N ARG A 65 2.37 0.64 13.84
CA ARG A 65 1.02 0.67 13.28
C ARG A 65 0.97 0.05 11.89
N LEU A 66 1.90 0.39 11.01
CA LEU A 66 2.00 -0.18 9.67
C LEU A 66 2.20 -1.70 9.69
N ILE A 67 3.10 -2.19 10.56
CA ILE A 67 3.32 -3.63 10.76
C ILE A 67 2.02 -4.33 11.15
N ALA A 68 1.25 -3.75 12.08
CA ALA A 68 -0.01 -4.31 12.54
C ALA A 68 -1.12 -4.25 11.48
N ASP A 69 -1.24 -3.15 10.72
CA ASP A 69 -2.26 -2.95 9.71
C ASP A 69 -2.01 -3.80 8.45
N LEU A 70 -0.74 -3.95 8.04
CA LEU A 70 -0.32 -4.78 6.92
C LEU A 70 -0.12 -6.26 7.30
N MET A 71 -0.20 -6.60 8.59
CA MET A 71 0.05 -7.96 9.08
C MET A 71 1.40 -8.51 8.60
N VAL A 72 2.44 -7.71 8.76
CA VAL A 72 3.79 -8.02 8.30
C VAL A 72 4.54 -8.84 9.34
N THR A 73 5.30 -9.83 8.88
CA THR A 73 6.20 -10.64 9.72
C THR A 73 7.60 -10.62 9.13
N PHE A 74 8.53 -9.97 9.83
CA PHE A 74 9.93 -9.94 9.40
C PHE A 74 10.65 -11.24 9.78
N ASN A 75 11.42 -11.80 8.84
CA ASN A 75 12.33 -12.89 9.15
C ASN A 75 13.51 -12.41 10.00
N SER A 76 14.05 -13.32 10.83
CA SER A 76 15.31 -13.08 11.53
C SER A 76 16.47 -13.12 10.52
N LEU A 77 17.38 -12.15 10.60
CA LEU A 77 18.60 -12.14 9.80
C LEU A 77 19.78 -12.48 10.69
N THR A 78 20.73 -13.24 10.15
CA THR A 78 22.01 -13.43 10.81
C THR A 78 22.80 -12.11 10.84
N PRO A 79 23.74 -11.93 11.79
CA PRO A 79 24.56 -10.72 11.85
C PRO A 79 25.35 -10.45 10.55
N LYS A 80 25.73 -11.51 9.82
CA LYS A 80 26.45 -11.41 8.54
C LYS A 80 25.53 -10.87 7.44
N GLU A 81 24.33 -11.42 7.30
CA GLU A 81 23.31 -10.96 6.33
C GLU A 81 22.88 -9.52 6.62
N ALA A 82 22.68 -9.16 7.89
CA ALA A 82 22.33 -7.81 8.29
C ALA A 82 23.43 -6.78 7.95
N ARG A 83 24.71 -7.16 8.03
CA ARG A 83 25.84 -6.32 7.60
C ARG A 83 25.91 -6.21 6.09
N ALA A 84 25.76 -7.32 5.36
CA ALA A 84 25.74 -7.34 3.90
C ALA A 84 24.62 -6.45 3.34
N ALA A 85 23.42 -6.54 3.92
CA ALA A 85 22.28 -5.71 3.53
C ALA A 85 22.53 -4.21 3.75
N ARG A 86 23.25 -3.82 4.82
CA ARG A 86 23.56 -2.41 5.12
C ARG A 86 24.71 -1.85 4.28
N GLN A 87 25.75 -2.64 4.04
CA GLN A 87 26.99 -2.18 3.39
C GLN A 87 26.95 -2.35 1.88
N LEU A 88 26.42 -3.49 1.41
CA LEU A 88 26.41 -3.87 -0.01
C LEU A 88 25.04 -3.72 -0.65
N GLY A 89 23.98 -3.42 0.12
CA GLY A 89 22.62 -3.39 -0.37
C GLY A 89 22.06 -4.78 -0.74
N ASP A 90 22.72 -5.86 -0.29
CA ASP A 90 22.29 -7.23 -0.58
C ASP A 90 21.02 -7.57 0.20
N THR A 91 19.93 -7.73 -0.51
CA THR A 91 18.61 -8.05 0.02
C THR A 91 18.19 -9.51 -0.23
N SER A 92 19.10 -10.37 -0.66
CA SER A 92 18.81 -11.77 -1.00
C SER A 92 18.22 -12.57 0.18
N ALA A 93 18.62 -12.24 1.42
CA ALA A 93 18.11 -12.85 2.64
C ALA A 93 16.80 -12.24 3.15
N TYR A 94 16.25 -11.22 2.49
CA TYR A 94 15.01 -10.57 2.89
C TYR A 94 13.80 -11.38 2.46
N ASN A 95 12.81 -11.51 3.37
CA ASN A 95 11.50 -12.00 2.97
C ASN A 95 10.69 -10.90 2.26
N ASP A 96 9.58 -11.31 1.61
CA ASP A 96 8.70 -10.40 0.87
C ASP A 96 8.22 -9.22 1.71
N ASP A 97 8.00 -9.43 3.00
CA ASP A 97 7.53 -8.41 3.92
C ASP A 97 8.60 -7.34 4.21
N ARG A 98 9.90 -7.69 4.22
CA ARG A 98 11.00 -6.72 4.30
C ARG A 98 11.12 -5.93 3.01
N LEU A 99 11.04 -6.60 1.86
CA LEU A 99 11.05 -5.95 0.55
C LEU A 99 9.84 -5.01 0.37
N LEU A 100 8.69 -5.40 0.92
CA LEU A 100 7.49 -4.55 0.94
C LEU A 100 7.75 -3.21 1.64
N PHE A 101 8.43 -3.23 2.80
CA PHE A 101 8.76 -2.01 3.54
C PHE A 101 9.75 -1.13 2.76
N GLN A 102 10.73 -1.71 2.08
CA GLN A 102 11.61 -0.93 1.20
C GLN A 102 10.85 -0.26 0.04
N ARG A 103 9.87 -0.97 -0.55
CA ARG A 103 9.00 -0.39 -1.58
C ARG A 103 8.12 0.73 -1.01
N LEU A 104 7.61 0.56 0.21
CA LEU A 104 6.84 1.59 0.90
C LEU A 104 7.70 2.83 1.17
N ASP A 105 8.94 2.67 1.62
CA ASP A 105 9.87 3.79 1.86
C ASP A 105 10.16 4.57 0.56
N ARG A 106 10.27 3.88 -0.59
CA ARG A 106 10.39 4.54 -1.91
C ARG A 106 9.13 5.33 -2.26
N LEU A 107 7.94 4.72 -2.08
CA LEU A 107 6.65 5.41 -2.30
C LEU A 107 6.50 6.66 -1.43
N VAL A 108 6.97 6.63 -0.20
CA VAL A 108 6.92 7.79 0.71
C VAL A 108 7.75 8.95 0.19
N LYS A 109 8.93 8.67 -0.38
CA LYS A 109 9.78 9.68 -1.01
C LYS A 109 9.08 10.33 -2.19
N ASP A 110 8.40 9.53 -3.02
CA ASP A 110 7.65 9.99 -4.16
C ASP A 110 6.51 10.98 -3.79
N PHE A 111 5.97 10.86 -2.58
CA PHE A 111 4.88 11.70 -2.09
C PHE A 111 5.29 12.74 -1.03
N LYS A 112 6.57 13.07 -0.90
CA LYS A 112 7.09 13.92 0.17
C LYS A 112 6.30 15.22 0.33
N ASP A 113 6.02 15.92 -0.75
CA ASP A 113 5.40 17.25 -0.74
C ASP A 113 3.86 17.21 -0.72
N ARG A 114 3.26 16.03 -0.96
CA ARG A 114 1.82 15.87 -1.05
C ARG A 114 1.22 15.57 0.32
N GLN A 115 0.19 16.31 0.74
CA GLN A 115 -0.40 16.15 2.08
C GLN A 115 -1.59 15.19 2.16
N GLY A 116 -1.96 14.52 1.06
CA GLY A 116 -3.07 13.56 1.04
C GLY A 116 -3.54 13.22 -0.37
N GLY A 117 -4.53 12.31 -0.47
CA GLY A 117 -5.07 11.89 -1.76
C GLY A 117 -4.02 11.24 -2.65
N TYR A 118 -3.29 10.27 -2.12
CA TYR A 118 -2.18 9.61 -2.81
C TYR A 118 -2.63 8.60 -3.86
N THR A 119 -3.90 8.25 -3.86
CA THR A 119 -4.45 7.20 -4.73
C THR A 119 -5.60 7.72 -5.58
N ARG A 120 -5.75 7.14 -6.79
CA ARG A 120 -6.92 7.36 -7.64
C ARG A 120 -7.60 6.02 -7.97
N ILE A 121 -8.90 6.11 -8.27
CA ILE A 121 -9.72 4.99 -8.71
C ILE A 121 -10.16 5.27 -10.13
N VAL A 122 -9.75 4.42 -11.07
CA VAL A 122 -10.16 4.49 -12.49
C VAL A 122 -11.14 3.37 -12.74
N ARG A 123 -12.38 3.69 -13.12
CA ARG A 123 -13.39 2.68 -13.49
C ARG A 123 -13.04 2.08 -14.85
N ILE A 124 -13.19 0.74 -14.98
CA ILE A 124 -12.93 0.05 -16.24
C ILE A 124 -14.25 -0.36 -16.86
N LYS A 125 -14.74 -1.54 -16.51
CA LYS A 125 -15.93 -2.15 -17.08
C LYS A 125 -16.62 -3.06 -16.07
N LYS A 126 -17.83 -3.49 -16.39
CA LYS A 126 -18.50 -4.54 -15.63
C LYS A 126 -17.89 -5.90 -15.97
N ARG A 127 -17.65 -6.72 -14.95
CA ARG A 127 -17.15 -8.08 -15.10
C ARG A 127 -18.22 -8.99 -15.69
N ARG A 128 -17.86 -9.80 -16.69
CA ARG A 128 -18.86 -10.62 -17.43
C ARG A 128 -19.57 -11.61 -16.54
N GLY A 129 -19.14 -12.25 -15.62
CA GLY A 129 -19.84 -13.31 -14.87
C GLY A 129 -20.94 -12.80 -13.95
N ASP A 130 -20.65 -11.76 -13.15
CA ASP A 130 -21.54 -11.26 -12.08
C ASP A 130 -21.93 -9.78 -12.22
N GLY A 131 -21.56 -9.14 -13.33
CA GLY A 131 -21.88 -7.74 -13.58
C GLY A 131 -21.23 -6.74 -12.58
N ALA A 132 -20.29 -7.18 -11.74
CA ALA A 132 -19.65 -6.32 -10.77
C ALA A 132 -18.85 -5.21 -11.45
N GLU A 133 -18.98 -3.98 -10.97
CA GLU A 133 -18.16 -2.86 -11.43
C GLU A 133 -16.71 -3.07 -11.02
N THR A 134 -15.79 -3.15 -12.00
CA THR A 134 -14.35 -3.24 -11.77
C THR A 134 -13.67 -1.90 -11.96
N CYS A 135 -12.57 -1.73 -11.26
CA CYS A 135 -11.76 -0.52 -11.32
C CYS A 135 -10.29 -0.84 -11.03
N ILE A 136 -9.42 0.04 -11.48
CA ILE A 136 -8.03 0.10 -11.07
C ILE A 136 -7.93 1.05 -9.88
N LEU A 137 -7.34 0.59 -8.79
CA LEU A 137 -6.85 1.42 -7.71
C LEU A 137 -5.33 1.52 -7.87
N GLU A 138 -4.82 2.73 -7.96
CA GLU A 138 -3.39 2.98 -8.16
C GLU A 138 -2.90 4.16 -7.33
N TYR A 139 -1.63 4.14 -6.98
CA TYR A 139 -0.94 5.33 -6.51
C TYR A 139 -0.75 6.31 -7.67
N LEU A 140 -0.87 7.60 -7.38
CA LEU A 140 -0.65 8.63 -8.39
C LEU A 140 0.78 8.52 -8.92
N PRO A 141 0.98 8.69 -10.23
CA PRO A 141 2.33 8.80 -10.77
C PRO A 141 3.00 10.05 -10.15
N VAL A 142 4.30 9.95 -9.92
CA VAL A 142 5.13 11.11 -9.62
C VAL A 142 5.25 11.88 -10.94
N GLU A 143 4.93 13.14 -10.93
CA GLU A 143 5.29 14.04 -12.02
C GLU A 143 6.82 14.15 -11.96
N GLU A 144 7.52 13.44 -12.84
CA GLU A 144 8.91 13.73 -13.10
C GLU A 144 8.95 15.17 -13.61
N PRO A 145 9.80 16.06 -13.04
CA PRO A 145 9.94 17.39 -13.59
C PRO A 145 10.26 17.23 -15.07
N GLU A 146 9.43 17.81 -15.94
CA GLU A 146 9.71 17.85 -17.37
C GLU A 146 11.11 18.45 -17.51
N GLU A 147 12.08 17.64 -17.97
CA GLU A 147 13.36 18.17 -18.38
C GLU A 147 13.06 19.15 -19.51
N GLU A 148 13.15 20.45 -19.23
CA GLU A 148 13.05 21.46 -20.27
C GLU A 148 14.08 21.08 -21.36
N PRO A 149 13.65 20.95 -22.62
CA PRO A 149 14.57 20.64 -23.70
C PRO A 149 15.64 21.73 -23.70
N ALA A 150 16.88 21.34 -23.44
CA ALA A 150 18.04 22.23 -23.50
C ALA A 150 18.04 22.94 -24.85
N SER A 151 17.89 24.26 -24.79
CA SER A 151 17.91 25.18 -25.92
C SER A 151 19.33 25.29 -26.48
#